data_82fcfd7eb6edc444c0f01aaaba7006b6
#
_entry.id   82fcfd7eb6edc444c0f01aaaba7006b6
#
_cell.length_a   1.000
_cell.length_b   1.000
_cell.length_c   1.000
_cell.angle_alpha   90.00
_cell.angle_beta   90.00
_cell.angle_gamma   90.00
#
_symmetry.space_group_name_H-M   'P 1'
#
loop_
_entity.id
_entity.type
_entity.pdbx_description
1 polymer ?
#
loop_
_entity_poly.entity_id
_entity_poly.type
_entity_poly.pdbx_seq_one_letter_code
_entity_poly.pdbx_strand_id
1 'polypeptide(L)'
;MLSPKKILFIVPLHIPFEDYINPPRNARKAKKKDGKYYNASVNTDLPLGPMSMSAFIKKHHPDTDVKLIDYNIKLNLVEEGFTYDNFYDFVREDLERFIKETGFEPDIIGISSLFSPSFNNFIDCGKMAKELFPSSLVLGGGNIPTNSYDYIYSELKHDFFDALCYGEGEKPMLELLESENPDKYLQNSTSWITPKKLRMFKGVVTPTHNFVDDLDEIPFFDYDLMNYGDDTHGLNPVMSTFGTMTDHKGFHIMTSRGCPFKCTFCASHKVHGRDMRYHSLERVEKDFTKLKNKYGASIMIFQDDHLMGDPERVYDVLKIIKKLKLQAIFQNGLTLYAMNHEMLSAFADAGIKQLVLPVESGSEKVLKTLMKKPLKSKISQQVSDDCRKLGIYTNANILIGMPGETKDDINEARHNLRSLNCNWYHIVCASPIVGSEMHDIAKDNKYISGDTLGADYRKAVINTEDFSAKYIQDTAYLMNLELNFIYNADVKLGDYDLALSGFVNVIRISPDHAIAYFFAALCNFKLGNKDKSKECLESYINLLGNKFWRKYIDLFNLPKLISTKNISSKTFTFKPNNESLQSDISLKAKIGGRTPQIVGYPT
;
A
#
# COMPACT_ATOMS: atom_id res chain seq x y z
N MET A 1 25.02 28.26 23.13
CA MET A 1 24.24 27.88 21.97
C MET A 1 24.76 26.49 21.55
N LEU A 2 23.88 25.51 21.45
CA LEU A 2 24.26 24.21 20.88
C LEU A 2 24.72 24.45 19.43
N SER A 3 25.81 23.80 19.00
CA SER A 3 26.27 23.88 17.61
C SER A 3 25.16 23.44 16.69
N PRO A 4 25.01 24.02 15.49
CA PRO A 4 24.05 23.54 14.49
C PRO A 4 24.23 22.04 14.28
N LYS A 5 23.12 21.29 14.33
CA LYS A 5 23.15 19.83 14.14
C LYS A 5 23.00 19.47 12.69
N LYS A 6 23.66 18.39 12.30
CA LYS A 6 23.53 17.77 10.97
C LYS A 6 22.74 16.47 11.09
N ILE A 7 21.64 16.36 10.37
CA ILE A 7 20.76 15.19 10.40
C ILE A 7 20.68 14.58 9.00
N LEU A 8 20.91 13.27 8.91
CA LEU A 8 20.68 12.49 7.71
C LEU A 8 19.48 11.55 7.91
N PHE A 9 18.42 11.76 7.14
CA PHE A 9 17.35 10.78 7.06
C PHE A 9 17.61 9.79 5.92
N ILE A 10 17.36 8.50 6.19
CA ILE A 10 17.45 7.41 5.21
C ILE A 10 16.12 6.69 5.15
N VAL A 11 15.58 6.52 3.95
CA VAL A 11 14.43 5.66 3.67
C VAL A 11 14.94 4.40 2.97
N PRO A 12 14.88 3.23 3.63
CA PRO A 12 15.34 1.97 3.06
C PRO A 12 14.43 1.51 1.92
N LEU A 13 14.93 0.61 1.10
CA LEU A 13 14.18 0.02 0.00
C LEU A 13 12.93 -0.73 0.51
N HIS A 14 11.79 -0.47 -0.12
CA HIS A 14 10.48 -1.05 0.22
C HIS A 14 10.18 -2.37 -0.51
N ILE A 15 11.20 -3.00 -1.06
CA ILE A 15 11.09 -4.26 -1.79
C ILE A 15 12.25 -5.18 -1.41
N PRO A 16 12.03 -6.49 -1.25
CA PRO A 16 13.12 -7.46 -1.13
C PRO A 16 13.95 -7.53 -2.43
N PHE A 17 15.24 -7.75 -2.32
CA PHE A 17 16.15 -7.84 -3.47
C PHE A 17 15.70 -8.89 -4.50
N GLU A 18 15.33 -10.07 -4.03
CA GLU A 18 14.87 -11.17 -4.89
C GLU A 18 13.63 -10.79 -5.70
N ASP A 19 12.66 -10.10 -5.08
CA ASP A 19 11.44 -9.65 -5.75
C ASP A 19 11.71 -8.51 -6.78
N TYR A 20 12.84 -7.81 -6.63
CA TYR A 20 13.27 -6.78 -7.58
C TYR A 20 13.92 -7.38 -8.82
N ILE A 21 14.88 -8.28 -8.67
CA ILE A 21 15.62 -8.89 -9.79
C ILE A 21 14.85 -10.00 -10.48
N ASN A 22 13.99 -10.72 -9.76
CA ASN A 22 13.10 -11.78 -10.24
C ASN A 22 11.63 -11.40 -9.99
N PRO A 23 11.13 -10.38 -10.70
CA PRO A 23 9.80 -9.85 -10.42
C PRO A 23 8.73 -10.93 -10.54
N PRO A 24 7.83 -11.04 -9.55
CA PRO A 24 6.68 -11.93 -9.61
C PRO A 24 5.91 -11.78 -10.93
N ARG A 25 5.21 -12.85 -11.35
CA ARG A 25 4.48 -12.86 -12.64
C ARG A 25 3.53 -11.67 -12.79
N ASN A 26 2.95 -11.25 -11.72
CA ASN A 26 1.95 -10.19 -11.60
C ASN A 26 2.54 -8.80 -11.29
N ALA A 27 3.85 -8.68 -11.08
CA ALA A 27 4.48 -7.39 -10.89
C ALA A 27 4.60 -6.64 -12.22
N ARG A 28 4.46 -5.32 -12.16
CA ARG A 28 4.84 -4.46 -13.29
C ARG A 28 6.33 -4.64 -13.56
N LYS A 29 6.68 -4.90 -14.82
CA LYS A 29 8.06 -5.12 -15.23
C LYS A 29 8.54 -3.99 -16.12
N ALA A 30 9.73 -3.46 -15.83
CA ALA A 30 10.43 -2.54 -16.71
C ALA A 30 11.68 -3.22 -17.29
N LYS A 31 11.85 -3.12 -18.60
CA LYS A 31 13.08 -3.54 -19.26
C LYS A 31 14.10 -2.42 -19.13
N LYS A 32 15.26 -2.75 -18.58
CA LYS A 32 16.40 -1.82 -18.48
C LYS A 32 17.33 -1.94 -19.68
N LYS A 33 18.36 -1.08 -19.78
CA LYS A 33 19.29 -1.05 -20.92
C LYS A 33 20.13 -2.34 -21.06
N ASP A 34 20.36 -3.07 -19.95
CA ASP A 34 21.01 -4.39 -19.96
C ASP A 34 20.13 -5.51 -20.59
N GLY A 35 18.92 -5.17 -21.01
CA GLY A 35 17.98 -6.09 -21.64
C GLY A 35 17.17 -6.95 -20.66
N LYS A 36 17.45 -6.91 -19.37
CA LYS A 36 16.72 -7.66 -18.33
C LYS A 36 15.47 -6.91 -17.86
N TYR A 37 14.53 -7.68 -17.29
CA TYR A 37 13.31 -7.13 -16.69
C TYR A 37 13.43 -7.09 -15.18
N TYR A 38 13.14 -5.93 -14.63
CA TYR A 38 13.13 -5.66 -13.20
C TYR A 38 11.72 -5.31 -12.71
N ASN A 39 11.47 -5.44 -11.42
CA ASN A 39 10.22 -5.01 -10.83
C ASN A 39 10.13 -3.48 -10.88
N ALA A 40 9.12 -2.98 -11.59
CA ALA A 40 8.82 -1.56 -11.70
C ALA A 40 7.74 -1.08 -10.72
N SER A 41 7.31 -1.95 -9.80
CA SER A 41 6.35 -1.61 -8.74
C SER A 41 7.08 -1.29 -7.44
N VAL A 42 8.19 -0.55 -7.50
CA VAL A 42 8.87 -0.05 -6.31
C VAL A 42 8.05 1.12 -5.76
N ASN A 43 7.61 0.99 -4.52
CA ASN A 43 6.80 2.02 -3.87
C ASN A 43 7.65 3.28 -3.58
N THR A 44 7.21 4.42 -4.07
CA THR A 44 7.85 5.73 -3.90
C THR A 44 6.94 6.73 -3.19
N ASP A 45 6.14 6.26 -2.23
CA ASP A 45 5.38 7.17 -1.39
C ASP A 45 6.30 8.16 -0.68
N LEU A 46 5.88 9.44 -0.63
CA LEU A 46 6.68 10.47 0.01
C LEU A 46 6.90 10.16 1.50
N PRO A 47 8.12 10.29 2.00
CA PRO A 47 8.45 10.00 3.38
C PRO A 47 7.97 11.13 4.32
N LEU A 48 6.65 11.22 4.52
CA LEU A 48 6.01 12.30 5.26
C LEU A 48 6.55 12.45 6.69
N GLY A 49 6.93 11.36 7.36
CA GLY A 49 7.54 11.41 8.69
C GLY A 49 8.84 12.22 8.71
N PRO A 50 9.88 11.84 7.94
CA PRO A 50 11.11 12.64 7.79
C PRO A 50 10.87 14.08 7.36
N MET A 51 9.95 14.32 6.42
CA MET A 51 9.62 15.67 5.94
C MET A 51 8.94 16.53 7.01
N SER A 52 8.05 15.92 7.80
CA SER A 52 7.40 16.56 8.95
C SER A 52 8.40 16.90 10.04
N MET A 53 9.25 15.92 10.43
CA MET A 53 10.30 16.12 11.42
C MET A 53 11.28 17.21 10.99
N SER A 54 11.73 17.22 9.74
CA SER A 54 12.61 18.27 9.23
C SER A 54 11.97 19.66 9.36
N ALA A 55 10.70 19.79 8.95
CA ALA A 55 9.98 21.06 9.07
C ALA A 55 9.85 21.52 10.52
N PHE A 56 9.51 20.58 11.42
CA PHE A 56 9.33 20.87 12.84
C PHE A 56 10.64 21.26 13.52
N ILE A 57 11.73 20.53 13.25
CA ILE A 57 13.07 20.84 13.76
C ILE A 57 13.53 22.21 13.27
N LYS A 58 13.45 22.49 11.96
CA LYS A 58 13.88 23.78 11.39
C LYS A 58 13.05 24.98 11.87
N LYS A 59 11.82 24.78 12.32
CA LYS A 59 11.02 25.81 12.98
C LYS A 59 11.66 26.27 14.30
N HIS A 60 12.21 25.32 15.06
CA HIS A 60 12.80 25.58 16.37
C HIS A 60 14.31 25.87 16.29
N HIS A 61 15.00 25.19 15.38
CA HIS A 61 16.44 25.29 15.12
C HIS A 61 16.71 25.53 13.63
N PRO A 62 16.56 26.78 13.12
CA PRO A 62 16.67 27.10 11.70
C PRO A 62 18.00 26.74 11.05
N ASP A 63 19.07 26.70 11.84
CA ASP A 63 20.43 26.41 11.36
C ASP A 63 20.73 24.90 11.27
N THR A 64 19.77 24.03 11.56
CA THR A 64 19.93 22.58 11.44
C THR A 64 20.00 22.19 9.96
N ASP A 65 21.11 21.55 9.57
CA ASP A 65 21.28 21.02 8.21
C ASP A 65 20.68 19.61 8.13
N VAL A 66 19.59 19.46 7.39
CA VAL A 66 18.87 18.18 7.22
C VAL A 66 18.98 17.72 5.78
N LYS A 67 19.44 16.49 5.60
CA LYS A 67 19.47 15.79 4.30
C LYS A 67 18.63 14.53 4.34
N LEU A 68 18.14 14.13 3.18
CA LEU A 68 17.32 12.93 3.02
C LEU A 68 17.83 12.11 1.82
N ILE A 69 17.97 10.81 2.03
CA ILE A 69 18.23 9.84 0.97
C ILE A 69 17.09 8.83 0.96
N ASP A 70 16.34 8.77 -0.15
CA ASP A 70 15.32 7.75 -0.38
C ASP A 70 15.83 6.74 -1.41
N TYR A 71 16.10 5.52 -0.96
CA TYR A 71 16.63 4.47 -1.82
C TYR A 71 15.61 3.90 -2.80
N ASN A 72 14.32 4.08 -2.56
CA ASN A 72 13.29 3.69 -3.52
C ASN A 72 13.35 4.57 -4.77
N ILE A 73 13.56 5.86 -4.57
CA ILE A 73 13.77 6.82 -5.65
C ILE A 73 15.05 6.47 -6.41
N LYS A 74 16.16 6.29 -5.70
CA LYS A 74 17.45 5.94 -6.34
C LYS A 74 17.35 4.65 -7.16
N LEU A 75 16.65 3.62 -6.64
CA LEU A 75 16.45 2.36 -7.35
C LEU A 75 15.63 2.53 -8.65
N ASN A 76 14.61 3.39 -8.62
CA ASN A 76 13.80 3.69 -9.81
C ASN A 76 14.58 4.45 -10.88
N LEU A 77 15.58 5.25 -10.49
CA LEU A 77 16.45 5.99 -11.41
C LEU A 77 17.57 5.13 -12.05
N VAL A 78 17.77 3.89 -11.59
CA VAL A 78 18.73 2.97 -12.23
C VAL A 78 18.20 2.54 -13.60
N GLU A 79 18.73 3.10 -14.69
CA GLU A 79 18.30 2.80 -16.07
C GLU A 79 19.16 1.74 -16.75
N GLU A 80 20.47 1.71 -16.48
CA GLU A 80 21.44 0.85 -17.18
C GLU A 80 21.20 -0.65 -16.91
N GLY A 81 20.73 -0.99 -15.73
CA GLY A 81 20.59 -2.34 -15.18
C GLY A 81 21.17 -2.38 -13.78
N PHE A 82 20.83 -3.42 -13.03
CA PHE A 82 21.29 -3.58 -11.66
C PHE A 82 22.48 -4.53 -11.60
N THR A 83 23.65 -4.02 -11.20
CA THR A 83 24.93 -4.71 -11.26
C THR A 83 25.40 -5.29 -9.91
N TYR A 84 24.67 -5.00 -8.83
CA TYR A 84 25.01 -5.47 -7.49
C TYR A 84 24.38 -6.83 -7.21
N ASP A 85 25.03 -7.65 -6.41
CA ASP A 85 24.54 -8.97 -5.99
C ASP A 85 23.48 -8.89 -4.90
N ASN A 86 23.33 -7.74 -4.24
CA ASN A 86 22.37 -7.48 -3.18
C ASN A 86 22.13 -5.97 -3.00
N PHE A 87 21.13 -5.60 -2.21
CA PHE A 87 20.86 -4.20 -1.91
C PHE A 87 21.83 -3.59 -0.90
N TYR A 88 22.47 -4.40 -0.05
CA TYR A 88 23.44 -3.92 0.91
C TYR A 88 24.62 -3.21 0.22
N ASP A 89 25.21 -3.86 -0.78
CA ASP A 89 26.35 -3.30 -1.53
C ASP A 89 25.94 -2.06 -2.31
N PHE A 90 24.76 -2.05 -2.94
CA PHE A 90 24.21 -0.87 -3.63
C PHE A 90 24.08 0.34 -2.71
N VAL A 91 23.47 0.15 -1.52
CA VAL A 91 23.26 1.22 -0.53
C VAL A 91 24.59 1.68 0.05
N ARG A 92 25.50 0.75 0.35
CA ARG A 92 26.81 1.05 0.93
C ARG A 92 27.66 1.91 0.00
N GLU A 93 27.80 1.50 -1.25
CA GLU A 93 28.57 2.26 -2.25
C GLU A 93 27.99 3.67 -2.46
N ASP A 94 26.66 3.79 -2.47
CA ASP A 94 26.00 5.08 -2.62
C ASP A 94 26.21 5.99 -1.40
N LEU A 95 26.16 5.45 -0.17
CA LEU A 95 26.48 6.22 1.03
C LEU A 95 27.95 6.63 1.09
N GLU A 96 28.88 5.75 0.75
CA GLU A 96 30.30 6.07 0.69
C GLU A 96 30.58 7.17 -0.34
N ARG A 97 29.93 7.11 -1.51
CA ARG A 97 29.98 8.16 -2.53
C ARG A 97 29.41 9.48 -2.01
N PHE A 98 28.24 9.45 -1.36
CA PHE A 98 27.61 10.63 -0.75
C PHE A 98 28.55 11.31 0.25
N ILE A 99 29.20 10.54 1.14
CA ILE A 99 30.17 11.05 2.12
C ILE A 99 31.34 11.74 1.36
N LYS A 100 31.90 11.05 0.38
CA LYS A 100 33.05 11.55 -0.39
C LYS A 100 32.76 12.84 -1.16
N GLU A 101 31.58 12.91 -1.77
CA GLU A 101 31.18 14.05 -2.61
C GLU A 101 30.74 15.27 -1.80
N THR A 102 30.09 15.06 -0.66
CA THR A 102 29.48 16.13 0.11
C THR A 102 30.29 16.54 1.36
N GLY A 103 31.15 15.66 1.87
CA GLY A 103 31.80 15.84 3.16
C GLY A 103 30.79 15.95 4.32
N PHE A 104 29.57 15.43 4.14
CA PHE A 104 28.52 15.55 5.14
C PHE A 104 28.73 14.51 6.23
N GLU A 105 29.07 14.98 7.42
CA GLU A 105 29.20 14.16 8.63
C GLU A 105 27.99 14.42 9.53
N PRO A 106 27.00 13.52 9.59
CA PRO A 106 25.81 13.71 10.40
C PRO A 106 26.08 13.48 11.89
N ASP A 107 25.50 14.31 12.76
CA ASP A 107 25.43 14.04 14.21
C ASP A 107 24.38 12.95 14.49
N ILE A 108 23.31 12.94 13.71
CA ILE A 108 22.18 12.01 13.86
C ILE A 108 21.82 11.42 12.51
N ILE A 109 21.61 10.10 12.48
CA ILE A 109 21.06 9.38 11.34
C ILE A 109 19.72 8.79 11.74
N GLY A 110 18.65 9.26 11.10
CA GLY A 110 17.29 8.75 11.30
C GLY A 110 16.88 7.82 10.16
N ILE A 111 16.68 6.54 10.43
CA ILE A 111 16.24 5.57 9.44
C ILE A 111 14.74 5.35 9.60
N SER A 112 13.97 5.71 8.54
CA SER A 112 12.50 5.67 8.58
C SER A 112 11.97 4.51 7.73
N SER A 113 11.28 3.56 8.38
CA SER A 113 10.72 2.38 7.73
C SER A 113 9.21 2.29 7.92
N LEU A 114 8.47 2.32 6.81
CA LEU A 114 7.01 2.34 6.80
C LEU A 114 6.39 0.97 6.49
N PHE A 115 6.93 0.25 5.52
CA PHE A 115 6.33 -0.98 4.98
C PHE A 115 7.07 -2.24 5.42
N SER A 116 6.33 -3.32 5.75
CA SER A 116 6.92 -4.60 6.18
C SER A 116 7.99 -5.15 5.22
N PRO A 117 7.84 -5.10 3.88
CA PRO A 117 8.90 -5.57 2.97
C PRO A 117 10.24 -4.83 3.08
N SER A 118 10.28 -3.68 3.75
CA SER A 118 11.53 -2.95 4.00
C SER A 118 12.30 -3.42 5.24
N PHE A 119 11.77 -4.38 6.02
CA PHE A 119 12.34 -4.75 7.32
C PHE A 119 13.83 -5.11 7.26
N ASN A 120 14.21 -6.03 6.37
CA ASN A 120 15.61 -6.45 6.25
C ASN A 120 16.49 -5.29 5.77
N ASN A 121 16.04 -4.50 4.81
CA ASN A 121 16.76 -3.33 4.33
C ASN A 121 16.90 -2.25 5.44
N PHE A 122 15.91 -2.15 6.33
CA PHE A 122 15.96 -1.26 7.50
C PHE A 122 17.07 -1.69 8.48
N ILE A 123 17.17 -2.98 8.77
CA ILE A 123 18.24 -3.53 9.62
C ILE A 123 19.61 -3.31 8.98
N ASP A 124 19.73 -3.58 7.68
CA ASP A 124 20.98 -3.40 6.92
C ASP A 124 21.41 -1.92 6.89
N CYS A 125 20.49 -0.99 6.71
CA CYS A 125 20.77 0.45 6.81
C CYS A 125 21.26 0.85 8.20
N GLY A 126 20.68 0.29 9.28
CA GLY A 126 21.11 0.55 10.65
C GLY A 126 22.55 0.09 10.90
N LYS A 127 22.86 -1.14 10.48
CA LYS A 127 24.21 -1.71 10.56
C LYS A 127 25.21 -0.83 9.80
N MET A 128 24.91 -0.53 8.57
CA MET A 128 25.76 0.26 7.67
C MET A 128 25.99 1.69 8.19
N ALA A 129 24.93 2.32 8.70
CA ALA A 129 25.03 3.65 9.29
C ALA A 129 26.00 3.64 10.51
N LYS A 130 25.93 2.61 11.35
CA LYS A 130 26.84 2.50 12.51
C LYS A 130 28.29 2.23 12.11
N GLU A 131 28.51 1.48 11.01
CA GLU A 131 29.85 1.22 10.48
C GLU A 131 30.48 2.44 9.83
N LEU A 132 29.71 3.19 9.01
CA LEU A 132 30.21 4.33 8.24
C LEU A 132 30.29 5.63 9.07
N PHE A 133 29.44 5.77 10.08
CA PHE A 133 29.34 6.95 10.93
C PHE A 133 29.37 6.57 12.42
N PRO A 134 30.51 6.06 12.92
CA PRO A 134 30.58 5.50 14.28
C PRO A 134 30.35 6.52 15.39
N SER A 135 30.52 7.82 15.10
CA SER A 135 30.27 8.91 16.06
C SER A 135 28.84 9.43 16.04
N SER A 136 28.02 9.03 15.08
CA SER A 136 26.64 9.47 14.96
C SER A 136 25.70 8.66 15.85
N LEU A 137 24.63 9.29 16.31
CA LEU A 137 23.47 8.59 16.87
C LEU A 137 22.66 7.98 15.71
N VAL A 138 22.50 6.66 15.73
CA VAL A 138 21.69 5.93 14.74
C VAL A 138 20.33 5.62 15.35
N LEU A 139 19.29 6.24 14.81
CA LEU A 139 17.92 6.17 15.30
C LEU A 139 17.02 5.50 14.28
N GLY A 140 16.11 4.65 14.74
CA GLY A 140 15.07 4.04 13.90
C GLY A 140 13.69 4.62 14.19
N GLY A 141 12.88 4.88 13.16
CA GLY A 141 11.52 5.39 13.30
C GLY A 141 10.57 4.89 12.21
N GLY A 142 9.30 5.20 12.38
CA GLY A 142 8.22 4.80 11.48
C GLY A 142 7.45 3.58 11.98
N ASN A 143 6.61 3.04 11.09
CA ASN A 143 5.66 1.99 11.44
C ASN A 143 6.37 0.69 11.89
N ILE A 144 7.42 0.30 11.18
CA ILE A 144 8.11 -0.98 11.44
C ILE A 144 8.79 -0.98 12.81
N PRO A 145 9.69 -0.04 13.16
CA PRO A 145 10.29 -0.06 14.49
C PRO A 145 9.28 0.21 15.62
N THR A 146 8.26 1.02 15.40
CA THR A 146 7.17 1.22 16.38
C THR A 146 6.49 -0.08 16.76
N ASN A 147 6.26 -0.96 15.80
CA ASN A 147 5.53 -2.21 16.00
C ASN A 147 6.44 -3.41 16.33
N SER A 148 7.75 -3.34 16.01
CA SER A 148 8.67 -4.49 16.06
C SER A 148 9.89 -4.28 16.95
N TYR A 149 9.91 -3.27 17.81
CA TYR A 149 11.07 -2.92 18.63
C TYR A 149 11.56 -4.06 19.53
N ASP A 150 10.63 -4.80 20.13
CA ASP A 150 10.91 -5.96 20.97
C ASP A 150 11.55 -7.09 20.16
N TYR A 151 11.04 -7.37 18.98
CA TYR A 151 11.60 -8.35 18.07
C TYR A 151 13.01 -7.94 17.60
N ILE A 152 13.21 -6.68 17.20
CA ILE A 152 14.50 -6.17 16.73
C ILE A 152 15.58 -6.39 17.79
N TYR A 153 15.31 -6.02 19.03
CA TYR A 153 16.33 -6.12 20.08
C TYR A 153 16.41 -7.47 20.79
N SER A 154 15.28 -8.16 20.97
CA SER A 154 15.22 -9.40 21.76
C SER A 154 15.48 -10.64 20.92
N GLU A 155 14.84 -10.74 19.76
CA GLU A 155 14.92 -11.94 18.90
C GLU A 155 16.11 -11.85 17.94
N LEU A 156 16.32 -10.69 17.30
CA LEU A 156 17.42 -10.52 16.36
C LEU A 156 18.72 -10.08 17.03
N LYS A 157 18.67 -9.61 18.28
CA LYS A 157 19.83 -9.11 19.06
C LYS A 157 20.62 -8.04 18.31
N HIS A 158 19.92 -7.14 17.60
CA HIS A 158 20.56 -6.08 16.83
C HIS A 158 20.70 -4.81 17.66
N ASP A 159 21.92 -4.43 17.97
CA ASP A 159 22.28 -3.22 18.72
C ASP A 159 22.80 -2.10 17.79
N PHE A 160 22.47 -2.13 16.49
CA PHE A 160 22.92 -1.07 15.55
C PHE A 160 22.20 0.25 15.77
N PHE A 161 20.98 0.21 16.28
CA PHE A 161 20.24 1.41 16.63
C PHE A 161 20.52 1.80 18.07
N ASP A 162 20.93 3.05 18.30
CA ASP A 162 21.07 3.60 19.64
C ASP A 162 19.71 3.75 20.33
N ALA A 163 18.66 4.06 19.55
CA ALA A 163 17.28 4.04 20.00
C ALA A 163 16.28 3.86 18.84
N LEU A 164 15.09 3.34 19.17
CA LEU A 164 13.93 3.29 18.28
C LEU A 164 12.85 4.23 18.82
N CYS A 165 12.27 5.06 17.94
CA CYS A 165 11.18 5.96 18.27
C CYS A 165 9.84 5.22 18.23
N TYR A 166 9.03 5.37 19.25
CA TYR A 166 7.68 4.85 19.32
C TYR A 166 6.66 5.92 18.92
N GLY A 167 5.92 5.69 17.86
CA GLY A 167 4.92 6.61 17.35
C GLY A 167 5.51 7.72 16.47
N GLU A 168 5.03 8.94 16.67
CA GLU A 168 5.46 10.12 15.92
C GLU A 168 6.80 10.66 16.43
N GLY A 169 7.59 11.20 15.52
CA GLY A 169 8.97 11.57 15.80
C GLY A 169 9.22 13.06 16.06
N GLU A 170 8.25 13.95 15.79
CA GLU A 170 8.47 15.40 15.81
C GLU A 170 8.93 15.90 17.20
N LYS A 171 8.13 15.68 18.22
CA LYS A 171 8.45 16.08 19.59
C LYS A 171 9.62 15.31 20.19
N PRO A 172 9.65 13.96 20.11
CA PRO A 172 10.78 13.18 20.61
C PRO A 172 12.14 13.62 20.03
N MET A 173 12.16 13.92 18.73
CA MET A 173 13.38 14.33 18.04
C MET A 173 13.82 15.74 18.45
N LEU A 174 12.87 16.69 18.58
CA LEU A 174 13.16 18.03 19.06
C LEU A 174 13.73 18.00 20.49
N GLU A 175 13.08 17.29 21.40
CA GLU A 175 13.52 17.14 22.79
C GLU A 175 14.91 16.48 22.90
N LEU A 176 15.21 15.52 22.01
CA LEU A 176 16.55 14.91 21.92
C LEU A 176 17.60 15.93 21.50
N LEU A 177 17.30 16.78 20.50
CA LEU A 177 18.21 17.82 20.01
C LEU A 177 18.47 18.90 21.05
N GLU A 178 17.49 19.23 21.88
CA GLU A 178 17.58 20.24 22.95
C GLU A 178 18.21 19.70 24.25
N SER A 179 18.39 18.38 24.32
CA SER A 179 18.95 17.74 25.51
C SER A 179 20.45 18.05 25.67
N GLU A 180 20.85 18.47 26.84
CA GLU A 180 22.28 18.64 27.20
C GLU A 180 23.03 17.30 27.22
N ASN A 181 22.31 16.18 27.45
CA ASN A 181 22.87 14.84 27.49
C ASN A 181 21.92 13.88 26.75
N PRO A 182 22.14 13.68 25.45
CA PRO A 182 21.32 12.79 24.61
C PRO A 182 21.17 11.37 25.16
N ASP A 183 22.25 10.77 25.67
CA ASP A 183 22.20 9.42 26.22
C ASP A 183 21.28 9.33 27.44
N LYS A 184 21.38 10.30 28.34
CA LYS A 184 20.51 10.36 29.52
C LYS A 184 19.06 10.60 29.11
N TYR A 185 18.82 11.46 28.13
CA TYR A 185 17.48 11.73 27.62
C TYR A 185 16.88 10.45 27.02
N LEU A 186 17.58 9.77 26.11
CA LEU A 186 17.12 8.52 25.50
C LEU A 186 16.80 7.45 26.55
N GLN A 187 17.58 7.35 27.64
CA GLN A 187 17.31 6.40 28.73
C GLN A 187 16.07 6.75 29.55
N ASN A 188 15.75 8.04 29.72
CA ASN A 188 14.65 8.49 30.57
C ASN A 188 13.34 8.68 29.82
N SER A 189 13.38 9.02 28.54
CA SER A 189 12.20 9.24 27.70
C SER A 189 11.37 7.97 27.54
N THR A 190 10.05 8.07 27.60
CA THR A 190 9.13 6.93 27.39
C THR A 190 8.82 6.66 25.92
N SER A 191 9.14 7.60 25.02
CA SER A 191 8.95 7.46 23.57
C SER A 191 10.16 6.84 22.86
N TRP A 192 11.34 6.83 23.51
CA TRP A 192 12.53 6.21 22.97
C TRP A 192 12.79 4.86 23.63
N ILE A 193 12.98 3.84 22.82
CA ILE A 193 13.30 2.47 23.25
C ILE A 193 14.77 2.23 22.91
N THR A 194 15.59 1.92 23.94
CA THR A 194 17.01 1.64 23.77
C THR A 194 17.32 0.19 24.11
N PRO A 195 18.40 -0.40 23.55
CA PRO A 195 18.86 -1.74 23.92
C PRO A 195 19.08 -1.89 25.41
N LYS A 196 19.59 -0.84 26.07
CA LYS A 196 19.84 -0.83 27.52
C LYS A 196 18.54 -0.92 28.33
N LYS A 197 17.47 -0.21 27.93
CA LYS A 197 16.14 -0.32 28.57
C LYS A 197 15.60 -1.74 28.46
N LEU A 198 15.63 -2.33 27.27
CA LEU A 198 15.12 -3.68 27.06
C LEU A 198 15.86 -4.70 27.87
N ARG A 199 17.19 -4.60 27.96
CA ARG A 199 18.00 -5.47 28.85
C ARG A 199 17.65 -5.26 30.32
N MET A 200 17.53 -4.01 30.77
CA MET A 200 17.22 -3.68 32.18
C MET A 200 15.84 -4.19 32.59
N PHE A 201 14.84 -4.09 31.73
CA PHE A 201 13.47 -4.53 31.98
C PHE A 201 13.16 -5.92 31.42
N LYS A 202 14.16 -6.72 31.12
CA LYS A 202 14.04 -8.11 30.62
C LYS A 202 13.11 -8.23 29.39
N GLY A 203 13.19 -7.27 28.48
CA GLY A 203 12.38 -7.23 27.26
C GLY A 203 10.98 -6.62 27.42
N VAL A 204 10.56 -6.31 28.65
CA VAL A 204 9.23 -5.73 28.90
C VAL A 204 9.35 -4.21 29.04
N VAL A 205 9.16 -3.49 27.96
CA VAL A 205 9.09 -2.01 27.93
C VAL A 205 7.70 -1.62 27.42
N THR A 206 7.05 -0.70 28.12
CA THR A 206 5.78 -0.13 27.67
C THR A 206 6.02 1.32 27.23
N PRO A 207 6.31 1.54 25.94
CA PRO A 207 6.52 2.89 25.44
C PRO A 207 5.21 3.67 25.39
N THR A 208 5.33 5.00 25.46
CA THR A 208 4.20 5.92 25.34
C THR A 208 4.43 6.92 24.22
N HIS A 209 3.34 7.36 23.61
CA HIS A 209 3.38 8.42 22.61
C HIS A 209 3.79 9.77 23.24
N ASN A 210 4.51 10.56 22.45
CA ASN A 210 4.80 11.96 22.76
C ASN A 210 4.41 12.80 21.53
N PHE A 211 3.12 13.08 21.41
CA PHE A 211 2.55 13.73 20.22
C PHE A 211 2.66 15.25 20.27
N VAL A 212 2.66 15.88 19.11
CA VAL A 212 2.24 17.26 18.95
C VAL A 212 0.71 17.27 18.99
N ASP A 213 0.13 17.90 20.02
CA ASP A 213 -1.33 17.84 20.23
C ASP A 213 -2.08 18.69 19.21
N ASP A 214 -1.63 19.92 18.99
CA ASP A 214 -2.11 20.80 17.93
C ASP A 214 -1.29 20.58 16.65
N LEU A 215 -1.89 19.94 15.63
CA LEU A 215 -1.19 19.65 14.38
C LEU A 215 -0.76 20.93 13.64
N ASP A 216 -1.38 22.08 13.88
CA ASP A 216 -0.98 23.34 13.26
C ASP A 216 0.36 23.88 13.79
N GLU A 217 0.85 23.36 14.89
CA GLU A 217 2.22 23.62 15.35
C GLU A 217 3.27 23.00 14.43
N ILE A 218 2.95 21.90 13.73
CA ILE A 218 3.81 21.28 12.72
C ILE A 218 3.77 22.16 11.47
N PRO A 219 4.90 22.70 11.00
CA PRO A 219 4.92 23.53 9.80
C PRO A 219 4.51 22.78 8.53
N PHE A 220 4.36 23.50 7.42
CA PHE A 220 4.28 22.91 6.09
C PHE A 220 5.44 21.93 5.89
N PHE A 221 5.15 20.71 5.49
CA PHE A 221 6.14 19.65 5.32
C PHE A 221 7.30 20.10 4.43
N ASP A 222 8.48 19.67 4.76
CA ASP A 222 9.71 20.07 4.06
C ASP A 222 9.86 19.30 2.74
N TYR A 223 9.00 19.65 1.75
CA TYR A 223 9.06 19.04 0.43
C TYR A 223 10.35 19.37 -0.34
N ASP A 224 11.06 20.43 0.06
CA ASP A 224 12.34 20.79 -0.55
C ASP A 224 13.42 19.73 -0.31
N LEU A 225 13.31 18.91 0.75
CA LEU A 225 14.19 17.75 0.97
C LEU A 225 14.19 16.76 -0.21
N MET A 226 13.12 16.72 -1.01
CA MET A 226 12.97 15.78 -2.12
C MET A 226 13.46 16.36 -3.46
N ASN A 227 13.97 17.59 -3.48
CA ASN A 227 14.44 18.29 -4.68
C ASN A 227 13.40 18.33 -5.83
N TYR A 228 12.12 18.46 -5.51
CA TYR A 228 11.01 18.46 -6.48
C TYR A 228 11.02 19.63 -7.49
N GLY A 229 11.92 20.57 -7.38
CA GLY A 229 12.08 21.67 -8.34
C GLY A 229 13.09 21.38 -9.44
N ASP A 230 13.80 20.27 -9.36
CA ASP A 230 14.81 19.89 -10.32
C ASP A 230 14.21 18.89 -11.32
N ASP A 231 14.08 19.29 -12.59
CA ASP A 231 13.58 18.44 -13.69
C ASP A 231 14.40 17.15 -13.88
N THR A 232 15.58 17.06 -13.23
CA THR A 232 16.46 15.90 -13.31
C THR A 232 15.93 14.66 -12.60
N HIS A 233 14.94 14.78 -11.69
CA HIS A 233 14.49 13.64 -10.91
C HIS A 233 13.22 12.97 -11.45
N GLY A 234 12.51 13.56 -12.42
CA GLY A 234 11.45 12.91 -13.20
C GLY A 234 10.37 12.15 -12.43
N LEU A 235 10.38 12.26 -11.09
CA LEU A 235 9.52 11.47 -10.22
C LEU A 235 8.16 12.12 -10.12
N ASN A 236 7.23 11.52 -10.82
CA ASN A 236 5.82 11.74 -10.55
C ASN A 236 5.38 10.71 -9.50
N PRO A 237 5.16 11.11 -8.22
CA PRO A 237 4.73 10.17 -7.16
C PRO A 237 3.45 9.43 -7.51
N VAL A 238 2.60 9.98 -8.37
CA VAL A 238 1.37 9.35 -8.85
C VAL A 238 1.63 8.16 -9.75
N MET A 239 2.77 8.11 -10.44
CA MET A 239 3.09 6.97 -11.32
C MET A 239 3.23 5.65 -10.58
N SER A 240 3.63 5.68 -9.31
CA SER A 240 3.76 4.46 -8.50
C SER A 240 2.41 3.86 -8.12
N THR A 241 1.38 4.70 -7.90
CA THR A 241 0.12 4.27 -7.30
C THR A 241 -0.99 4.00 -8.33
N PHE A 242 -1.09 4.79 -9.41
CA PHE A 242 -2.24 4.74 -10.33
C PHE A 242 -1.88 4.75 -11.84
N GLY A 243 -0.67 4.46 -12.22
CA GLY A 243 -0.18 4.08 -13.58
C GLY A 243 -0.72 4.76 -14.85
N THR A 244 -1.76 5.57 -14.75
CA THR A 244 -2.48 6.15 -15.90
C THR A 244 -2.44 7.68 -15.94
N MET A 245 -1.84 8.34 -14.93
CA MET A 245 -1.85 9.80 -14.81
C MET A 245 -0.46 10.40 -15.03
N THR A 246 0.13 10.13 -16.18
CA THR A 246 1.51 10.52 -16.52
C THR A 246 1.75 12.03 -16.57
N ASP A 247 0.70 12.83 -16.76
CA ASP A 247 0.82 14.28 -16.94
C ASP A 247 0.48 15.06 -15.65
N HIS A 248 0.30 14.37 -14.53
CA HIS A 248 -0.09 14.98 -13.26
C HIS A 248 0.99 14.87 -12.20
N LYS A 249 1.22 15.95 -11.44
CA LYS A 249 2.08 15.96 -10.27
C LYS A 249 1.26 15.71 -9.01
N GLY A 250 1.44 14.54 -8.39
CA GLY A 250 0.77 14.15 -7.15
C GLY A 250 1.66 14.36 -5.93
N PHE A 251 1.09 14.85 -4.83
CA PHE A 251 1.78 15.01 -3.56
C PHE A 251 1.02 14.33 -2.43
N HIS A 252 1.72 13.50 -1.69
CA HIS A 252 1.20 12.90 -0.47
C HIS A 252 1.03 13.97 0.60
N ILE A 253 -0.10 13.92 1.27
CA ILE A 253 -0.48 14.85 2.33
C ILE A 253 -1.12 14.09 3.49
N MET A 254 -1.13 14.72 4.65
CA MET A 254 -1.82 14.21 5.83
C MET A 254 -2.53 15.39 6.50
N THR A 255 -3.86 15.37 6.56
CA THR A 255 -4.68 16.46 7.12
C THR A 255 -5.22 16.15 8.50
N SER A 256 -5.13 14.89 8.90
CA SER A 256 -5.51 14.40 10.23
C SER A 256 -4.64 13.21 10.63
N ARG A 257 -4.53 12.95 11.93
CA ARG A 257 -3.82 11.80 12.51
C ARG A 257 -4.68 11.11 13.55
N GLY A 258 -4.48 9.79 13.69
CA GLY A 258 -5.19 8.95 14.62
C GLY A 258 -6.40 8.22 14.01
N CYS A 259 -6.83 7.15 14.69
CA CYS A 259 -8.00 6.37 14.28
C CYS A 259 -8.64 5.68 15.50
N PRO A 260 -9.91 5.98 15.84
CA PRO A 260 -10.56 5.43 17.04
C PRO A 260 -10.95 3.95 16.89
N PHE A 261 -10.90 3.40 15.67
CA PHE A 261 -11.34 2.05 15.41
C PHE A 261 -10.38 0.99 15.94
N LYS A 262 -10.96 -0.18 16.25
CA LYS A 262 -10.26 -1.34 16.82
C LYS A 262 -10.19 -2.49 15.82
N CYS A 263 -10.03 -2.19 14.52
CA CYS A 263 -9.91 -3.23 13.50
C CYS A 263 -8.73 -4.14 13.82
N THR A 264 -8.97 -5.44 13.91
CA THR A 264 -7.99 -6.42 14.42
C THR A 264 -6.76 -6.56 13.52
N PHE A 265 -6.91 -6.30 12.22
CA PHE A 265 -5.84 -6.42 11.23
C PHE A 265 -4.97 -5.15 11.10
N CYS A 266 -5.33 -4.05 11.77
CA CYS A 266 -4.70 -2.75 11.60
C CYS A 266 -3.83 -2.38 12.81
N ALA A 267 -2.62 -1.84 12.54
CA ALA A 267 -1.66 -1.40 13.55
C ALA A 267 -1.41 0.12 13.53
N SER A 268 -2.12 0.92 12.71
CA SER A 268 -1.86 2.37 12.56
C SER A 268 -2.00 3.15 13.89
N HIS A 269 -2.90 2.70 14.77
CA HIS A 269 -3.07 3.29 16.10
C HIS A 269 -1.82 3.22 17.00
N LYS A 270 -0.88 2.33 16.69
CA LYS A 270 0.42 2.27 17.38
C LYS A 270 1.32 3.44 17.02
N VAL A 271 1.14 4.03 15.83
CA VAL A 271 1.92 5.18 15.35
C VAL A 271 1.24 6.49 15.75
N HIS A 272 -0.03 6.67 15.37
CA HIS A 272 -0.73 7.95 15.50
C HIS A 272 -1.75 8.02 16.64
N GLY A 273 -1.88 6.95 17.44
CA GLY A 273 -2.84 6.89 18.53
C GLY A 273 -4.30 6.66 18.07
N ARG A 274 -5.22 6.72 19.03
CA ARG A 274 -6.66 6.54 18.79
C ARG A 274 -7.45 7.83 18.80
N ASP A 275 -6.91 8.87 19.42
CA ASP A 275 -7.55 10.18 19.47
C ASP A 275 -7.29 10.92 18.17
N MET A 276 -8.36 11.45 17.58
CA MET A 276 -8.29 12.20 16.33
C MET A 276 -7.71 13.59 16.57
N ARG A 277 -6.71 13.95 15.79
CA ARG A 277 -6.12 15.30 15.73
C ARG A 277 -6.19 15.81 14.29
N TYR A 278 -6.48 17.07 14.10
CA TYR A 278 -6.72 17.66 12.79
C TYR A 278 -5.88 18.92 12.59
N HIS A 279 -5.36 19.12 11.38
CA HIS A 279 -4.98 20.45 10.94
C HIS A 279 -6.23 21.32 10.78
N SER A 280 -6.15 22.61 11.07
CA SER A 280 -7.24 23.54 10.76
C SER A 280 -7.50 23.61 9.26
N LEU A 281 -8.74 23.95 8.87
CA LEU A 281 -9.11 24.10 7.45
C LEU A 281 -8.33 25.23 6.78
N GLU A 282 -8.02 26.29 7.52
CA GLU A 282 -7.16 27.39 7.05
C GLU A 282 -5.77 26.87 6.71
N ARG A 283 -5.20 26.03 7.58
CA ARG A 283 -3.92 25.41 7.34
C ARG A 283 -3.95 24.48 6.13
N VAL A 284 -4.97 23.65 5.98
CA VAL A 284 -5.13 22.74 4.83
C VAL A 284 -5.21 23.54 3.53
N GLU A 285 -6.01 24.61 3.48
CA GLU A 285 -6.11 25.45 2.29
C GLU A 285 -4.78 26.13 1.93
N LYS A 286 -4.06 26.61 2.94
CA LYS A 286 -2.74 27.25 2.77
C LYS A 286 -1.72 26.25 2.22
N ASP A 287 -1.69 25.03 2.75
CA ASP A 287 -0.77 23.99 2.34
C ASP A 287 -1.06 23.52 0.90
N PHE A 288 -2.33 23.29 0.54
CA PHE A 288 -2.72 22.92 -0.81
C PHE A 288 -2.41 24.03 -1.82
N THR A 289 -2.64 25.29 -1.44
CA THR A 289 -2.30 26.44 -2.27
C THR A 289 -0.79 26.52 -2.50
N LYS A 290 0.02 26.29 -1.46
CA LYS A 290 1.48 26.28 -1.56
C LYS A 290 1.98 25.13 -2.43
N LEU A 291 1.44 23.91 -2.25
CA LEU A 291 1.78 22.75 -3.11
C LEU A 291 1.46 23.04 -4.58
N LYS A 292 0.29 23.59 -4.85
CA LYS A 292 -0.10 23.97 -6.21
C LYS A 292 0.83 25.01 -6.82
N ASN A 293 1.07 26.11 -6.10
CA ASN A 293 1.73 27.29 -6.68
C ASN A 293 3.25 27.13 -6.73
N LYS A 294 3.87 26.52 -5.69
CA LYS A 294 5.34 26.36 -5.61
C LYS A 294 5.80 25.11 -6.36
N TYR A 295 5.08 23.97 -6.20
CA TYR A 295 5.54 22.68 -6.71
C TYR A 295 4.76 22.19 -7.94
N GLY A 296 3.74 22.94 -8.38
CA GLY A 296 2.91 22.56 -9.53
C GLY A 296 2.01 21.35 -9.27
N ALA A 297 1.63 21.13 -8.01
CA ALA A 297 0.76 20.02 -7.65
C ALA A 297 -0.59 20.12 -8.37
N SER A 298 -1.02 19.00 -8.94
CA SER A 298 -2.35 18.84 -9.55
C SER A 298 -3.21 17.80 -8.82
N ILE A 299 -2.58 16.91 -8.02
CA ILE A 299 -3.27 15.87 -7.27
C ILE A 299 -2.79 15.88 -5.82
N MET A 300 -3.74 15.85 -4.88
CA MET A 300 -3.50 15.61 -3.45
C MET A 300 -3.75 14.13 -3.15
N ILE A 301 -2.74 13.45 -2.57
CA ILE A 301 -2.82 12.03 -2.22
C ILE A 301 -2.92 11.93 -0.69
N PHE A 302 -4.11 11.65 -0.20
CA PHE A 302 -4.41 11.62 1.24
C PHE A 302 -3.88 10.34 1.88
N GLN A 303 -3.09 10.53 2.96
CA GLN A 303 -2.51 9.46 3.78
C GLN A 303 -3.11 9.41 5.20
N ASP A 304 -4.20 10.11 5.42
CA ASP A 304 -4.91 10.14 6.70
C ASP A 304 -5.33 8.73 7.12
N ASP A 305 -5.15 8.35 8.39
CA ASP A 305 -5.62 7.05 8.90
C ASP A 305 -7.15 6.95 8.91
N HIS A 306 -7.81 8.07 9.19
CA HIS A 306 -9.27 8.16 9.28
C HIS A 306 -9.79 9.55 8.92
N LEU A 307 -9.79 9.88 7.63
CA LEU A 307 -10.27 11.18 7.12
C LEU A 307 -11.72 11.46 7.52
N MET A 308 -12.58 10.41 7.53
CA MET A 308 -14.02 10.51 7.82
C MET A 308 -14.35 10.64 9.31
N GLY A 309 -13.35 10.86 10.18
CA GLY A 309 -13.55 11.03 11.62
C GLY A 309 -14.42 12.22 12.00
N ASP A 310 -14.42 13.24 11.17
CA ASP A 310 -15.33 14.39 11.21
C ASP A 310 -15.93 14.61 9.81
N PRO A 311 -17.17 14.13 9.54
CA PRO A 311 -17.80 14.25 8.23
C PRO A 311 -18.03 15.69 7.78
N GLU A 312 -18.34 16.61 8.68
CA GLU A 312 -18.54 18.03 8.33
C GLU A 312 -17.24 18.64 7.80
N ARG A 313 -16.14 18.33 8.44
CA ARG A 313 -14.82 18.74 7.97
C ARG A 313 -14.49 18.19 6.58
N VAL A 314 -14.94 16.98 6.24
CA VAL A 314 -14.72 16.41 4.90
C VAL A 314 -15.39 17.25 3.83
N TYR A 315 -16.62 17.72 4.05
CA TYR A 315 -17.29 18.65 3.10
C TYR A 315 -16.44 19.90 2.85
N ASP A 316 -15.84 20.46 3.90
CA ASP A 316 -15.03 21.69 3.75
C ASP A 316 -13.70 21.40 3.03
N VAL A 317 -13.05 20.27 3.31
CA VAL A 317 -11.86 19.83 2.55
C VAL A 317 -12.20 19.64 1.06
N LEU A 318 -13.33 19.03 0.74
CA LEU A 318 -13.80 18.87 -0.65
C LEU A 318 -14.07 20.24 -1.33
N LYS A 319 -14.63 21.21 -0.60
CA LYS A 319 -14.80 22.60 -1.10
C LYS A 319 -13.44 23.25 -1.43
N ILE A 320 -12.42 23.04 -0.57
CA ILE A 320 -11.05 23.53 -0.81
C ILE A 320 -10.47 22.89 -2.10
N ILE A 321 -10.59 21.57 -2.26
CA ILE A 321 -10.15 20.84 -3.45
C ILE A 321 -10.80 21.42 -4.71
N LYS A 322 -12.12 21.59 -4.69
CA LYS A 322 -12.90 22.19 -5.79
C LYS A 322 -12.46 23.63 -6.10
N LYS A 323 -12.36 24.48 -5.08
CA LYS A 323 -11.93 25.89 -5.19
C LYS A 323 -10.57 26.01 -5.86
N LEU A 324 -9.63 25.15 -5.46
CA LEU A 324 -8.27 25.12 -5.98
C LEU A 324 -8.15 24.35 -7.33
N LYS A 325 -9.24 23.76 -7.83
CA LYS A 325 -9.24 22.92 -9.05
C LYS A 325 -8.17 21.84 -9.01
N LEU A 326 -8.04 21.18 -7.88
CA LEU A 326 -7.17 20.05 -7.65
C LEU A 326 -7.94 18.75 -7.87
N GLN A 327 -7.21 17.67 -8.15
CA GLN A 327 -7.72 16.32 -7.99
C GLN A 327 -7.31 15.76 -6.64
N ALA A 328 -7.98 14.71 -6.17
CA ALA A 328 -7.59 14.02 -4.95
C ALA A 328 -7.74 12.51 -5.08
N ILE A 329 -6.83 11.82 -4.40
CA ILE A 329 -6.80 10.36 -4.27
C ILE A 329 -6.80 10.04 -2.78
N PHE A 330 -7.68 9.15 -2.38
CA PHE A 330 -7.84 8.70 -1.01
C PHE A 330 -7.35 7.24 -0.94
N GLN A 331 -6.10 7.06 -0.54
CA GLN A 331 -5.50 5.73 -0.39
C GLN A 331 -6.01 5.04 0.88
N ASN A 332 -6.21 5.83 1.92
CA ASN A 332 -6.66 5.41 3.23
C ASN A 332 -7.78 6.32 3.74
N GLY A 333 -8.25 6.09 4.96
CA GLY A 333 -9.06 7.04 5.72
C GLY A 333 -10.55 7.05 5.41
N LEU A 334 -11.01 6.34 4.39
CA LEU A 334 -12.45 6.27 4.07
C LEU A 334 -13.16 5.21 4.90
N THR A 335 -14.42 5.49 5.25
CA THR A 335 -15.29 4.54 5.97
C THR A 335 -16.69 4.53 5.38
N LEU A 336 -17.14 3.36 4.94
CA LEU A 336 -18.37 3.24 4.15
C LEU A 336 -19.62 3.70 4.88
N TYR A 337 -19.71 3.55 6.20
CA TYR A 337 -20.89 3.99 6.97
C TYR A 337 -21.07 5.52 6.97
N ALA A 338 -20.01 6.29 6.72
CA ALA A 338 -20.08 7.75 6.61
C ALA A 338 -20.30 8.22 5.15
N MET A 339 -20.33 7.30 4.18
CA MET A 339 -20.46 7.59 2.75
C MET A 339 -21.92 7.43 2.31
N ASN A 340 -22.79 8.29 2.82
CA ASN A 340 -24.17 8.39 2.33
C ASN A 340 -24.20 9.08 0.96
N HIS A 341 -25.38 9.13 0.31
CA HIS A 341 -25.55 9.72 -1.02
C HIS A 341 -25.12 11.20 -1.06
N GLU A 342 -25.37 11.96 0.00
CA GLU A 342 -25.01 13.37 0.09
C GLU A 342 -23.48 13.56 0.12
N MET A 343 -22.79 12.78 0.95
CA MET A 343 -21.33 12.79 1.00
C MET A 343 -20.72 12.38 -0.35
N LEU A 344 -21.21 11.31 -0.96
CA LEU A 344 -20.74 10.87 -2.28
C LEU A 344 -21.02 11.91 -3.38
N SER A 345 -22.15 12.63 -3.29
CA SER A 345 -22.44 13.74 -4.20
C SER A 345 -21.43 14.88 -4.03
N ALA A 346 -21.00 15.17 -2.79
CA ALA A 346 -19.97 16.17 -2.53
C ALA A 346 -18.60 15.74 -3.09
N PHE A 347 -18.23 14.45 -3.01
CA PHE A 347 -17.04 13.93 -3.68
C PHE A 347 -17.11 14.13 -5.20
N ALA A 348 -18.23 13.74 -5.82
CA ALA A 348 -18.43 13.92 -7.26
C ALA A 348 -18.37 15.39 -7.68
N ASP A 349 -19.01 16.29 -6.91
CA ASP A 349 -19.03 17.73 -7.13
C ASP A 349 -17.65 18.39 -6.98
N ALA A 350 -16.81 17.85 -6.10
CA ALA A 350 -15.40 18.23 -5.98
C ALA A 350 -14.51 17.70 -7.13
N GLY A 351 -15.07 16.93 -8.06
CA GLY A 351 -14.35 16.39 -9.21
C GLY A 351 -13.65 15.06 -8.96
N ILE A 352 -13.94 14.40 -7.84
CA ILE A 352 -13.36 13.08 -7.52
C ILE A 352 -13.97 12.03 -8.44
N LYS A 353 -13.09 11.33 -9.17
CA LYS A 353 -13.50 10.33 -10.19
C LYS A 353 -13.30 8.89 -9.74
N GLN A 354 -12.57 8.67 -8.64
CA GLN A 354 -12.25 7.33 -8.17
C GLN A 354 -12.17 7.28 -6.65
N LEU A 355 -12.69 6.20 -6.06
CA LEU A 355 -12.60 5.91 -4.63
C LEU A 355 -12.14 4.47 -4.38
N VAL A 356 -11.35 4.30 -3.33
CA VAL A 356 -11.02 2.99 -2.78
C VAL A 356 -11.97 2.70 -1.63
N LEU A 357 -12.76 1.65 -1.78
CA LEU A 357 -13.80 1.28 -0.81
C LEU A 357 -13.31 0.16 0.11
N PRO A 358 -13.14 0.40 1.41
CA PRO A 358 -12.70 -0.60 2.37
C PRO A 358 -13.87 -1.54 2.76
N VAL A 359 -14.30 -2.40 1.83
CA VAL A 359 -15.36 -3.39 2.01
C VAL A 359 -14.92 -4.51 2.95
N GLU A 360 -13.67 -4.93 2.83
CA GLU A 360 -12.92 -5.94 3.57
C GLU A 360 -13.47 -7.36 3.43
N SER A 361 -14.75 -7.61 3.65
CA SER A 361 -15.35 -8.94 3.49
C SER A 361 -16.80 -8.86 3.01
N GLY A 362 -17.26 -9.89 2.31
CA GLY A 362 -18.67 -10.09 1.99
C GLY A 362 -19.44 -10.84 3.11
N SER A 363 -18.77 -11.30 4.17
CA SER A 363 -19.41 -11.95 5.32
C SER A 363 -19.58 -10.98 6.49
N GLU A 364 -20.83 -10.70 6.89
CA GLU A 364 -21.10 -9.83 8.04
C GLU A 364 -20.57 -10.42 9.35
N LYS A 365 -20.55 -11.75 9.48
CA LYS A 365 -19.94 -12.44 10.61
C LYS A 365 -18.46 -12.12 10.71
N VAL A 366 -17.70 -12.27 9.63
CA VAL A 366 -16.26 -11.98 9.58
C VAL A 366 -16.00 -10.52 9.92
N LEU A 367 -16.72 -9.60 9.28
CA LEU A 367 -16.60 -8.16 9.55
C LEU A 367 -16.82 -7.82 11.02
N LYS A 368 -17.88 -8.35 11.62
CA LYS A 368 -18.25 -8.02 12.99
C LYS A 368 -17.36 -8.69 14.04
N THR A 369 -17.10 -10.01 13.89
CA THR A 369 -16.49 -10.81 14.96
C THR A 369 -14.98 -10.93 14.83
N LEU A 370 -14.46 -11.11 13.62
CA LEU A 370 -13.02 -11.31 13.39
C LEU A 370 -12.30 -10.00 13.11
N MET A 371 -12.88 -9.13 12.28
CA MET A 371 -12.26 -7.86 11.89
C MET A 371 -12.59 -6.71 12.85
N LYS A 372 -13.59 -6.85 13.74
CA LYS A 372 -14.14 -5.76 14.58
C LYS A 372 -14.50 -4.50 13.77
N LYS A 373 -14.98 -4.73 12.54
CA LYS A 373 -15.42 -3.69 11.60
C LYS A 373 -16.90 -3.93 11.28
N PRO A 374 -17.85 -3.44 12.11
CA PRO A 374 -19.27 -3.78 12.01
C PRO A 374 -19.93 -3.06 10.81
N LEU A 375 -19.58 -3.48 9.62
CA LEU A 375 -20.16 -2.99 8.36
C LEU A 375 -21.23 -3.97 7.88
N LYS A 376 -22.41 -3.46 7.51
CA LYS A 376 -23.49 -4.25 6.93
C LYS A 376 -23.36 -4.29 5.40
N SER A 377 -23.60 -5.45 4.79
CA SER A 377 -23.55 -5.65 3.34
C SER A 377 -24.43 -4.65 2.57
N LYS A 378 -25.59 -4.28 3.12
CA LYS A 378 -26.49 -3.27 2.56
C LYS A 378 -25.80 -1.90 2.37
N ILE A 379 -24.91 -1.51 3.30
CA ILE A 379 -24.16 -0.25 3.18
C ILE A 379 -23.19 -0.33 2.02
N SER A 380 -22.43 -1.40 1.90
CA SER A 380 -21.50 -1.60 0.80
C SER A 380 -22.21 -1.59 -0.56
N GLN A 381 -23.38 -2.23 -0.65
CA GLN A 381 -24.22 -2.20 -1.84
C GLN A 381 -24.68 -0.79 -2.19
N GLN A 382 -25.24 -0.06 -1.21
CA GLN A 382 -25.72 1.29 -1.43
C GLN A 382 -24.59 2.24 -1.88
N VAL A 383 -23.44 2.19 -1.21
CA VAL A 383 -22.27 3.01 -1.56
C VAL A 383 -21.79 2.71 -2.98
N SER A 384 -21.67 1.43 -3.36
CA SER A 384 -21.24 1.07 -4.71
C SER A 384 -22.24 1.51 -5.79
N ASP A 385 -23.54 1.40 -5.52
CA ASP A 385 -24.61 1.82 -6.43
C ASP A 385 -24.65 3.34 -6.60
N ASP A 386 -24.49 4.08 -5.50
CA ASP A 386 -24.49 5.55 -5.53
C ASP A 386 -23.22 6.10 -6.19
N CYS A 387 -22.04 5.52 -5.94
CA CYS A 387 -20.82 5.84 -6.67
C CYS A 387 -21.02 5.70 -8.17
N ARG A 388 -21.61 4.59 -8.61
CA ARG A 388 -21.88 4.34 -10.03
C ARG A 388 -22.81 5.38 -10.64
N LYS A 389 -23.92 5.72 -9.96
CA LYS A 389 -24.85 6.77 -10.41
C LYS A 389 -24.19 8.14 -10.54
N LEU A 390 -23.22 8.43 -9.67
CA LEU A 390 -22.46 9.66 -9.65
C LEU A 390 -21.23 9.67 -10.57
N GLY A 391 -20.98 8.56 -11.30
CA GLY A 391 -19.84 8.44 -12.20
C GLY A 391 -18.48 8.32 -11.48
N ILE A 392 -18.49 7.84 -10.25
CA ILE A 392 -17.28 7.59 -9.45
C ILE A 392 -16.86 6.12 -9.65
N TYR A 393 -15.66 5.91 -10.16
CA TYR A 393 -15.06 4.59 -10.29
C TYR A 393 -14.68 4.03 -8.92
N THR A 394 -14.97 2.77 -8.66
CA THR A 394 -14.74 2.15 -7.36
C THR A 394 -13.80 0.95 -7.41
N ASN A 395 -12.77 0.96 -6.55
CA ASN A 395 -11.96 -0.21 -6.23
C ASN A 395 -12.33 -0.70 -4.83
N ALA A 396 -12.81 -1.94 -4.71
CA ALA A 396 -13.13 -2.52 -3.40
C ALA A 396 -11.96 -3.35 -2.87
N ASN A 397 -11.45 -3.00 -1.69
CA ASN A 397 -10.47 -3.81 -0.97
C ASN A 397 -11.17 -4.94 -0.22
N ILE A 398 -10.67 -6.17 -0.42
CA ILE A 398 -11.16 -7.39 0.21
C ILE A 398 -10.00 -8.13 0.86
N LEU A 399 -10.17 -8.53 2.10
CA LEU A 399 -9.20 -9.26 2.91
C LEU A 399 -9.75 -10.65 3.24
N ILE A 400 -8.99 -11.72 2.96
CA ILE A 400 -9.38 -13.10 3.27
C ILE A 400 -8.27 -13.85 4.02
N GLY A 401 -8.63 -14.87 4.78
CA GLY A 401 -7.69 -15.69 5.54
C GLY A 401 -7.42 -15.17 6.94
N MET A 402 -8.41 -14.51 7.56
CA MET A 402 -8.34 -14.09 8.96
C MET A 402 -8.25 -15.30 9.90
N PRO A 403 -7.48 -15.25 11.00
CA PRO A 403 -7.58 -16.26 12.06
C PRO A 403 -9.02 -16.44 12.52
N GLY A 404 -9.52 -17.69 12.51
CA GLY A 404 -10.89 -18.01 12.86
C GLY A 404 -11.92 -17.88 11.72
N GLU A 405 -11.52 -17.46 10.53
CA GLU A 405 -12.36 -17.51 9.34
C GLU A 405 -12.45 -18.94 8.82
N THR A 406 -13.65 -19.40 8.47
CA THR A 406 -13.87 -20.73 7.91
C THR A 406 -13.99 -20.69 6.39
N LYS A 407 -13.87 -21.85 5.75
CA LYS A 407 -14.13 -21.97 4.30
C LYS A 407 -15.55 -21.57 3.92
N ASP A 408 -16.51 -21.81 4.82
CA ASP A 408 -17.91 -21.42 4.58
C ASP A 408 -18.07 -19.89 4.66
N ASP A 409 -17.40 -19.23 5.60
CA ASP A 409 -17.37 -17.76 5.67
C ASP A 409 -16.78 -17.16 4.37
N ILE A 410 -15.70 -17.74 3.84
CA ILE A 410 -15.09 -17.32 2.58
C ILE A 410 -16.06 -17.53 1.40
N ASN A 411 -16.76 -18.66 1.36
CA ASN A 411 -17.74 -18.94 0.31
C ASN A 411 -18.95 -18.00 0.38
N GLU A 412 -19.45 -17.70 1.57
CA GLU A 412 -20.47 -16.67 1.80
C GLU A 412 -20.00 -15.31 1.29
N ALA A 413 -18.78 -14.90 1.67
CA ALA A 413 -18.18 -13.64 1.21
C ALA A 413 -18.11 -13.57 -0.31
N ARG A 414 -17.61 -14.61 -0.97
CA ARG A 414 -17.55 -14.70 -2.45
C ARG A 414 -18.93 -14.54 -3.08
N HIS A 415 -19.95 -15.23 -2.53
CA HIS A 415 -21.31 -15.14 -3.05
C HIS A 415 -21.86 -13.72 -2.96
N ASN A 416 -21.73 -13.10 -1.79
CA ASN A 416 -22.25 -11.75 -1.54
C ASN A 416 -21.52 -10.68 -2.37
N LEU A 417 -20.20 -10.79 -2.53
CA LEU A 417 -19.40 -9.85 -3.32
C LEU A 417 -19.77 -9.82 -4.81
N ARG A 418 -20.29 -10.91 -5.39
CA ARG A 418 -20.76 -10.96 -6.79
C ARG A 418 -21.94 -10.02 -7.07
N SER A 419 -22.71 -9.67 -6.03
CA SER A 419 -23.85 -8.77 -6.13
C SER A 419 -23.46 -7.30 -6.10
N LEU A 420 -22.31 -6.95 -5.51
CA LEU A 420 -21.84 -5.57 -5.45
C LEU A 420 -21.52 -5.02 -6.83
N ASN A 421 -21.85 -3.76 -7.05
CA ASN A 421 -21.61 -3.07 -8.31
C ASN A 421 -20.30 -2.26 -8.34
N CYS A 422 -19.26 -2.71 -7.61
CA CYS A 422 -17.92 -2.14 -7.71
C CYS A 422 -17.31 -2.42 -9.08
N ASN A 423 -16.53 -1.46 -9.60
CA ASN A 423 -15.89 -1.60 -10.91
C ASN A 423 -14.76 -2.63 -10.87
N TRP A 424 -14.00 -2.63 -9.74
CA TRP A 424 -12.87 -3.53 -9.57
C TRP A 424 -12.70 -3.98 -8.12
N TYR A 425 -12.09 -5.14 -7.91
CA TYR A 425 -11.82 -5.72 -6.59
C TYR A 425 -10.33 -5.98 -6.42
N HIS A 426 -9.80 -5.56 -5.29
CA HIS A 426 -8.46 -5.85 -4.85
C HIS A 426 -8.52 -6.89 -3.73
N ILE A 427 -8.18 -8.14 -4.08
CA ILE A 427 -8.26 -9.26 -3.14
C ILE A 427 -6.88 -9.49 -2.55
N VAL A 428 -6.76 -9.37 -1.23
CA VAL A 428 -5.52 -9.53 -0.49
C VAL A 428 -5.62 -10.63 0.56
N CYS A 429 -4.48 -11.24 0.87
CA CYS A 429 -4.38 -12.21 1.94
C CYS A 429 -4.20 -11.48 3.28
N ALA A 430 -4.84 -11.98 4.34
CA ALA A 430 -4.60 -11.48 5.68
C ALA A 430 -3.12 -11.69 6.05
N SER A 431 -2.40 -10.59 6.15
CA SER A 431 -1.01 -10.58 6.58
C SER A 431 -0.97 -10.10 8.04
N PRO A 432 -0.44 -10.89 8.98
CA PRO A 432 -0.44 -10.55 10.39
C PRO A 432 0.62 -9.50 10.69
N ILE A 433 0.26 -8.23 10.50
CA ILE A 433 1.14 -7.08 10.74
C ILE A 433 1.48 -7.04 12.23
N VAL A 434 2.77 -7.05 12.54
CA VAL A 434 3.24 -6.93 13.93
C VAL A 434 2.66 -5.67 14.58
N GLY A 435 2.18 -5.80 15.83
CA GLY A 435 1.47 -4.73 16.53
C GLY A 435 -0.05 -4.71 16.33
N SER A 436 -0.59 -5.50 15.39
CA SER A 436 -2.03 -5.72 15.24
C SER A 436 -2.53 -6.86 16.15
N GLU A 437 -3.79 -6.78 16.58
CA GLU A 437 -4.43 -7.87 17.35
C GLU A 437 -4.45 -9.19 16.56
N MET A 438 -4.59 -9.12 15.23
CA MET A 438 -4.53 -10.29 14.35
C MET A 438 -3.17 -11.00 14.44
N HIS A 439 -2.07 -10.23 14.52
CA HIS A 439 -0.75 -10.81 14.70
C HIS A 439 -0.64 -11.55 16.03
N ASP A 440 -1.12 -10.95 17.11
CA ASP A 440 -1.06 -11.57 18.45
C ASP A 440 -1.88 -12.87 18.47
N ILE A 441 -3.10 -12.86 17.92
CA ILE A 441 -3.91 -14.07 17.77
C ILE A 441 -3.18 -15.15 16.96
N ALA A 442 -2.59 -14.79 15.83
CA ALA A 442 -1.91 -15.74 14.97
C ALA A 442 -0.62 -16.30 15.60
N LYS A 443 0.12 -15.48 16.37
CA LYS A 443 1.32 -15.87 17.11
C LYS A 443 0.97 -16.83 18.26
N ASP A 444 0.00 -16.47 19.10
CA ASP A 444 -0.39 -17.23 20.28
C ASP A 444 -0.93 -18.63 19.91
N ASN A 445 -1.64 -18.73 18.78
CA ASN A 445 -2.16 -20.00 18.27
C ASN A 445 -1.18 -20.73 17.36
N LYS A 446 0.04 -20.21 17.12
CA LYS A 446 1.06 -20.79 16.24
C LYS A 446 0.58 -20.98 14.79
N TYR A 447 -0.24 -20.09 14.31
CA TYR A 447 -0.78 -20.11 12.94
C TYR A 447 0.19 -19.55 11.91
N ILE A 448 1.22 -18.82 12.34
CA ILE A 448 2.17 -18.16 11.44
C ILE A 448 3.11 -19.19 10.82
N SER A 449 3.16 -19.23 9.50
CA SER A 449 4.11 -20.01 8.73
C SER A 449 4.95 -19.10 7.84
N GLY A 450 6.21 -18.91 8.17
CA GLY A 450 7.15 -18.08 7.42
C GLY A 450 7.47 -16.75 8.10
N ASP A 451 8.18 -15.88 7.36
CA ASP A 451 8.56 -14.56 7.84
C ASP A 451 7.37 -13.59 7.76
N THR A 452 6.95 -13.08 8.91
CA THR A 452 5.87 -12.07 8.99
C THR A 452 6.37 -10.64 8.87
N LEU A 453 7.64 -10.39 9.16
CA LEU A 453 8.22 -9.06 9.12
C LEU A 453 8.54 -8.60 7.70
N GLY A 454 8.94 -9.54 6.83
CA GLY A 454 9.15 -9.27 5.40
C GLY A 454 7.95 -9.62 4.51
N ALA A 455 6.84 -10.12 5.09
CA ALA A 455 5.68 -10.51 4.32
C ALA A 455 4.87 -9.31 3.85
N ASP A 456 4.37 -9.38 2.63
CA ASP A 456 3.38 -8.45 2.11
C ASP A 456 2.00 -9.13 2.00
N TYR A 457 0.95 -8.33 1.81
CA TYR A 457 -0.44 -8.76 1.67
C TYR A 457 -0.71 -9.63 0.42
N ARG A 458 0.29 -9.87 -0.42
CA ARG A 458 0.22 -10.74 -1.60
C ARG A 458 0.55 -12.18 -1.28
N LYS A 459 1.15 -12.44 -0.11
CA LYS A 459 1.53 -13.79 0.35
C LYS A 459 0.72 -14.18 1.57
N ALA A 460 0.01 -15.30 1.49
CA ALA A 460 -0.64 -15.88 2.64
C ALA A 460 0.41 -16.58 3.53
N VAL A 461 0.40 -16.28 4.83
CA VAL A 461 1.35 -16.83 5.82
C VAL A 461 0.64 -17.43 7.03
N ILE A 462 -0.68 -17.50 7.01
CA ILE A 462 -1.51 -18.02 8.12
C ILE A 462 -2.02 -19.42 7.75
N ASN A 463 -1.75 -20.39 8.61
CA ASN A 463 -2.36 -21.71 8.59
C ASN A 463 -3.20 -21.87 9.85
N THR A 464 -4.44 -22.34 9.71
CA THR A 464 -5.34 -22.65 10.80
C THR A 464 -5.86 -24.09 10.66
N GLU A 465 -6.73 -24.53 11.55
CA GLU A 465 -7.41 -25.81 11.42
C GLU A 465 -8.37 -25.82 10.22
N ASP A 466 -8.93 -24.67 9.85
CA ASP A 466 -9.91 -24.55 8.77
C ASP A 466 -9.26 -24.45 7.38
N PHE A 467 -8.08 -23.85 7.28
CA PHE A 467 -7.42 -23.61 6.00
C PHE A 467 -5.88 -23.55 6.10
N SER A 468 -5.22 -23.83 4.99
CA SER A 468 -3.79 -23.58 4.83
C SER A 468 -3.53 -22.23 4.13
N ALA A 469 -2.34 -21.66 4.34
CA ALA A 469 -1.87 -20.47 3.61
C ALA A 469 -1.99 -20.66 2.08
N LYS A 470 -1.65 -21.87 1.59
CA LYS A 470 -1.80 -22.21 0.17
C LYS A 470 -3.26 -22.13 -0.29
N TYR A 471 -4.20 -22.61 0.51
CA TYR A 471 -5.63 -22.53 0.17
C TYR A 471 -6.09 -21.06 0.06
N ILE A 472 -5.67 -20.21 0.99
CA ILE A 472 -5.98 -18.77 0.95
C ILE A 472 -5.36 -18.11 -0.28
N GLN A 473 -4.10 -18.40 -0.57
CA GLN A 473 -3.40 -17.88 -1.76
C GLN A 473 -4.11 -18.27 -3.05
N ASP A 474 -4.49 -19.53 -3.19
CA ASP A 474 -5.20 -20.05 -4.36
C ASP A 474 -6.61 -19.44 -4.47
N THR A 475 -7.28 -19.26 -3.33
CA THR A 475 -8.63 -18.68 -3.26
C THR A 475 -8.64 -17.19 -3.57
N ALA A 476 -7.66 -16.42 -3.09
CA ALA A 476 -7.52 -15.01 -3.41
C ALA A 476 -7.37 -14.80 -4.93
N TYR A 477 -6.54 -15.61 -5.58
CA TYR A 477 -6.39 -15.57 -7.04
C TYR A 477 -7.68 -15.96 -7.78
N LEU A 478 -8.37 -17.01 -7.31
CA LEU A 478 -9.65 -17.43 -7.86
C LEU A 478 -10.70 -16.32 -7.74
N MET A 479 -10.81 -15.68 -6.56
CA MET A 479 -11.74 -14.56 -6.35
C MET A 479 -11.41 -13.38 -7.25
N ASN A 480 -10.13 -13.09 -7.48
CA ASN A 480 -9.71 -12.05 -8.40
C ASN A 480 -10.25 -12.31 -9.81
N LEU A 481 -10.08 -13.53 -10.34
CA LEU A 481 -10.62 -13.90 -11.66
C LEU A 481 -12.16 -13.86 -11.67
N GLU A 482 -12.77 -14.33 -10.61
CA GLU A 482 -14.21 -14.41 -10.46
C GLU A 482 -14.86 -13.03 -10.46
N LEU A 483 -14.43 -12.14 -9.58
CA LEU A 483 -15.07 -10.83 -9.35
C LEU A 483 -14.69 -9.82 -10.44
N ASN A 484 -13.43 -9.84 -10.91
CA ASN A 484 -12.95 -8.85 -11.87
C ASN A 484 -13.21 -9.22 -13.34
N PHE A 485 -13.54 -10.48 -13.65
CA PHE A 485 -13.79 -10.91 -15.02
C PHE A 485 -15.15 -11.60 -15.17
N ILE A 486 -15.38 -12.73 -14.47
CA ILE A 486 -16.58 -13.56 -14.67
C ILE A 486 -17.86 -12.83 -14.23
N TYR A 487 -17.83 -12.17 -13.08
CA TYR A 487 -18.94 -11.39 -12.52
C TYR A 487 -18.66 -9.87 -12.54
N ASN A 488 -17.78 -9.41 -13.45
CA ASN A 488 -17.46 -8.01 -13.57
C ASN A 488 -18.71 -7.16 -13.70
N ALA A 489 -18.87 -6.16 -12.81
CA ALA A 489 -20.07 -5.35 -12.73
C ALA A 489 -20.29 -4.49 -13.99
N ASP A 490 -19.22 -3.97 -14.58
CA ASP A 490 -19.31 -3.12 -15.78
C ASP A 490 -19.80 -3.94 -16.98
N VAL A 491 -19.28 -5.16 -17.15
CA VAL A 491 -19.78 -6.09 -18.20
C VAL A 491 -21.25 -6.47 -17.95
N LYS A 492 -21.61 -6.74 -16.69
CA LYS A 492 -22.98 -7.10 -16.29
C LYS A 492 -23.98 -5.98 -16.57
N LEU A 493 -23.57 -4.75 -16.38
CA LEU A 493 -24.40 -3.54 -16.55
C LEU A 493 -24.34 -2.93 -17.96
N GLY A 494 -23.44 -3.43 -18.82
CA GLY A 494 -23.30 -2.96 -20.19
C GLY A 494 -22.34 -1.79 -20.39
N ASP A 495 -21.56 -1.43 -19.36
CA ASP A 495 -20.55 -0.37 -19.39
C ASP A 495 -19.24 -0.89 -20.03
N TYR A 496 -19.35 -1.31 -21.29
CA TYR A 496 -18.28 -2.06 -21.97
C TYR A 496 -17.00 -1.25 -22.18
N ASP A 497 -17.07 0.07 -22.35
CA ASP A 497 -15.88 0.94 -22.47
C ASP A 497 -15.08 0.93 -21.16
N LEU A 498 -15.79 1.05 -20.04
CA LEU A 498 -15.17 1.05 -18.72
C LEU A 498 -14.56 -0.31 -18.39
N ALA A 499 -15.29 -1.40 -18.63
CA ALA A 499 -14.79 -2.76 -18.50
C ALA A 499 -13.55 -3.02 -19.35
N LEU A 500 -13.58 -2.58 -20.64
CA LEU A 500 -12.48 -2.74 -21.58
C LEU A 500 -11.22 -2.06 -21.08
N SER A 501 -11.32 -0.86 -20.51
CA SER A 501 -10.16 -0.14 -19.98
C SER A 501 -9.43 -0.96 -18.90
N GLY A 502 -10.18 -1.59 -18.00
CA GLY A 502 -9.64 -2.49 -16.98
C GLY A 502 -8.94 -3.72 -17.59
N PHE A 503 -9.58 -4.39 -18.55
CA PHE A 503 -9.00 -5.58 -19.18
C PHE A 503 -7.76 -5.27 -20.01
N VAL A 504 -7.74 -4.15 -20.73
CA VAL A 504 -6.56 -3.68 -21.48
C VAL A 504 -5.41 -3.36 -20.52
N ASN A 505 -5.70 -2.77 -19.35
CA ASN A 505 -4.67 -2.53 -18.34
C ASN A 505 -4.07 -3.85 -17.82
N VAL A 506 -4.90 -4.87 -17.59
CA VAL A 506 -4.39 -6.21 -17.19
C VAL A 506 -3.54 -6.83 -18.32
N ILE A 507 -3.95 -6.75 -19.57
CA ILE A 507 -3.19 -7.24 -20.72
C ILE A 507 -1.84 -6.53 -20.82
N ARG A 508 -1.80 -5.21 -20.58
CA ARG A 508 -0.55 -4.42 -20.60
C ARG A 508 0.45 -4.91 -19.56
N ILE A 509 -0.04 -5.31 -18.37
CA ILE A 509 0.81 -5.78 -17.25
C ILE A 509 1.18 -7.26 -17.44
N SER A 510 0.23 -8.08 -17.88
CA SER A 510 0.37 -9.52 -18.07
C SER A 510 -0.09 -9.92 -19.49
N PRO A 511 0.80 -9.79 -20.49
CA PRO A 511 0.47 -10.05 -21.90
C PRO A 511 0.05 -11.48 -22.22
N ASP A 512 0.21 -12.41 -21.28
CA ASP A 512 -0.21 -13.81 -21.39
C ASP A 512 -1.54 -14.10 -20.64
N HIS A 513 -2.34 -13.07 -20.28
CA HIS A 513 -3.56 -13.25 -19.50
C HIS A 513 -4.76 -13.64 -20.39
N ALA A 514 -4.96 -14.95 -20.59
CA ALA A 514 -5.99 -15.46 -21.50
C ALA A 514 -7.41 -14.94 -21.22
N ILE A 515 -7.83 -14.92 -19.93
CA ILE A 515 -9.19 -14.48 -19.55
C ILE A 515 -9.39 -12.99 -19.85
N ALA A 516 -8.37 -12.15 -19.65
CA ALA A 516 -8.45 -10.72 -19.99
C ALA A 516 -8.66 -10.52 -21.50
N TYR A 517 -7.97 -11.26 -22.34
CA TYR A 517 -8.19 -11.22 -23.79
C TYR A 517 -9.60 -11.62 -24.18
N PHE A 518 -10.16 -12.67 -23.56
CA PHE A 518 -11.53 -13.09 -23.84
C PHE A 518 -12.54 -11.98 -23.54
N PHE A 519 -12.45 -11.37 -22.35
CA PHE A 519 -13.37 -10.30 -21.95
C PHE A 519 -13.13 -8.98 -22.70
N ALA A 520 -11.87 -8.67 -23.04
CA ALA A 520 -11.55 -7.54 -23.92
C ALA A 520 -12.16 -7.73 -25.33
N ALA A 521 -12.13 -8.96 -25.86
CA ALA A 521 -12.77 -9.28 -27.13
C ALA A 521 -14.29 -9.12 -27.06
N LEU A 522 -14.92 -9.59 -25.97
CA LEU A 522 -16.35 -9.39 -25.70
C LEU A 522 -16.72 -7.92 -25.71
N CYS A 523 -16.00 -7.10 -24.95
CA CYS A 523 -16.27 -5.65 -24.86
C CYS A 523 -16.10 -4.97 -26.22
N ASN A 524 -15.00 -5.24 -26.94
CA ASN A 524 -14.79 -4.70 -28.29
C ASN A 524 -15.90 -5.11 -29.25
N PHE A 525 -16.37 -6.34 -29.19
CA PHE A 525 -17.50 -6.80 -30.02
C PHE A 525 -18.78 -6.01 -29.71
N LYS A 526 -19.10 -5.83 -28.42
CA LYS A 526 -20.29 -5.08 -27.99
C LYS A 526 -20.23 -3.60 -28.37
N LEU A 527 -19.03 -3.02 -28.42
CA LEU A 527 -18.76 -1.64 -28.84
C LEU A 527 -18.67 -1.47 -30.37
N GLY A 528 -18.81 -2.56 -31.15
CA GLY A 528 -18.74 -2.52 -32.62
C GLY A 528 -17.30 -2.51 -33.17
N ASN A 529 -16.26 -2.63 -32.34
CA ASN A 529 -14.84 -2.65 -32.72
C ASN A 529 -14.41 -4.04 -33.22
N LYS A 530 -14.91 -4.45 -34.36
CA LYS A 530 -14.79 -5.84 -34.87
C LYS A 530 -13.34 -6.31 -35.04
N ASP A 531 -12.46 -5.46 -35.56
CA ASP A 531 -11.05 -5.81 -35.80
C ASP A 531 -10.31 -6.03 -34.47
N LYS A 532 -10.45 -5.12 -33.52
CA LYS A 532 -9.87 -5.27 -32.15
C LYS A 532 -10.44 -6.47 -31.42
N SER A 533 -11.74 -6.76 -31.58
CA SER A 533 -12.35 -7.97 -31.02
C SER A 533 -11.69 -9.22 -31.57
N LYS A 534 -11.43 -9.26 -32.88
CA LYS A 534 -10.76 -10.38 -33.56
C LYS A 534 -9.33 -10.57 -33.10
N GLU A 535 -8.53 -9.49 -32.98
CA GLU A 535 -7.16 -9.52 -32.48
C GLU A 535 -7.09 -10.08 -31.04
N CYS A 536 -7.97 -9.61 -30.16
CA CYS A 536 -8.05 -10.13 -28.80
C CYS A 536 -8.42 -11.62 -28.77
N LEU A 537 -9.34 -12.06 -29.64
CA LEU A 537 -9.72 -13.48 -29.73
C LEU A 537 -8.59 -14.36 -30.27
N GLU A 538 -7.82 -13.90 -31.24
CA GLU A 538 -6.64 -14.61 -31.73
C GLU A 538 -5.62 -14.81 -30.61
N SER A 539 -5.38 -13.77 -29.80
CA SER A 539 -4.54 -13.85 -28.60
C SER A 539 -5.08 -14.86 -27.58
N TYR A 540 -6.38 -14.84 -27.31
CA TYR A 540 -7.04 -15.82 -26.44
C TYR A 540 -6.86 -17.25 -26.95
N ILE A 541 -7.11 -17.50 -28.25
CA ILE A 541 -6.98 -18.81 -28.87
C ILE A 541 -5.54 -19.33 -28.74
N ASN A 542 -4.55 -18.49 -28.99
CA ASN A 542 -3.14 -18.85 -28.87
C ASN A 542 -2.75 -19.25 -27.41
N LEU A 543 -3.48 -18.75 -26.42
CA LEU A 543 -3.24 -19.06 -25.01
C LEU A 543 -4.03 -20.28 -24.49
N LEU A 544 -4.96 -20.87 -25.29
CA LEU A 544 -5.73 -22.04 -24.89
C LEU A 544 -4.86 -23.28 -24.60
N GLY A 545 -3.67 -23.37 -25.19
CA GLY A 545 -2.69 -24.44 -24.93
C GLY A 545 -1.91 -24.27 -23.61
N ASN A 546 -1.97 -23.12 -22.98
CA ASN A 546 -1.28 -22.85 -21.72
C ASN A 546 -1.96 -23.58 -20.56
N LYS A 547 -1.23 -24.52 -19.91
CA LYS A 547 -1.76 -25.37 -18.81
C LYS A 547 -2.29 -24.55 -17.64
N PHE A 548 -1.69 -23.40 -17.34
CA PHE A 548 -2.13 -22.52 -16.26
C PHE A 548 -3.51 -21.95 -16.57
N TRP A 549 -3.70 -21.38 -17.77
CA TRP A 549 -4.98 -20.79 -18.15
C TRP A 549 -6.05 -21.84 -18.44
N ARG A 550 -5.67 -22.99 -18.95
CA ARG A 550 -6.59 -24.10 -19.23
C ARG A 550 -7.40 -24.49 -18.00
N LYS A 551 -6.75 -24.57 -16.84
CA LYS A 551 -7.40 -24.85 -15.55
C LYS A 551 -8.58 -23.90 -15.27
N TYR A 552 -8.39 -22.60 -15.48
CA TYR A 552 -9.42 -21.59 -15.19
C TYR A 552 -10.45 -21.48 -16.31
N ILE A 553 -10.05 -21.67 -17.56
CA ILE A 553 -10.95 -21.74 -18.72
C ILE A 553 -11.93 -22.89 -18.53
N ASP A 554 -11.44 -24.06 -18.12
CA ASP A 554 -12.28 -25.22 -17.84
C ASP A 554 -13.16 -24.99 -16.61
N LEU A 555 -12.61 -24.42 -15.55
CA LEU A 555 -13.34 -24.11 -14.33
C LEU A 555 -14.52 -23.18 -14.53
N PHE A 556 -14.31 -22.11 -15.28
CA PHE A 556 -15.34 -21.11 -15.56
C PHE A 556 -16.17 -21.46 -16.80
N ASN A 557 -15.92 -22.62 -17.41
CA ASN A 557 -16.59 -23.07 -18.63
C ASN A 557 -16.55 -22.02 -19.76
N LEU A 558 -15.39 -21.35 -19.89
CA LEU A 558 -15.19 -20.37 -20.96
C LEU A 558 -15.11 -21.06 -22.32
N PRO A 559 -15.56 -20.41 -23.41
CA PRO A 559 -15.55 -20.99 -24.76
C PRO A 559 -14.14 -21.43 -25.21
N LYS A 560 -14.02 -22.65 -25.66
CA LYS A 560 -12.80 -23.24 -26.26
C LYS A 560 -12.83 -23.02 -27.77
N LEU A 561 -12.42 -21.84 -28.21
CA LEU A 561 -12.41 -21.49 -29.62
C LEU A 561 -11.20 -22.12 -30.30
N ILE A 562 -11.40 -22.69 -31.51
CA ILE A 562 -10.32 -23.25 -32.34
C ILE A 562 -9.83 -22.20 -33.34
N SER A 563 -10.72 -21.31 -33.74
CA SER A 563 -10.41 -20.20 -34.64
C SER A 563 -11.42 -19.07 -34.45
N THR A 564 -11.12 -17.89 -34.96
CA THR A 564 -12.05 -16.76 -34.97
C THR A 564 -13.33 -17.00 -35.76
N LYS A 565 -13.33 -17.99 -36.69
CA LYS A 565 -14.52 -18.41 -37.45
C LYS A 565 -15.59 -19.09 -36.58
N ASN A 566 -15.22 -19.59 -35.41
CA ASN A 566 -16.13 -20.24 -34.45
C ASN A 566 -16.87 -19.28 -33.53
N ILE A 567 -16.74 -17.96 -33.75
CA ILE A 567 -17.41 -16.94 -32.97
C ILE A 567 -18.90 -16.92 -33.31
N SER A 568 -19.73 -17.06 -32.28
CA SER A 568 -21.18 -16.88 -32.39
C SER A 568 -21.66 -15.81 -31.41
N SER A 569 -22.84 -15.24 -31.66
CA SER A 569 -23.49 -14.33 -30.71
C SER A 569 -23.66 -14.98 -29.31
N LYS A 570 -23.85 -16.31 -29.26
CA LYS A 570 -23.93 -17.07 -28.01
C LYS A 570 -22.60 -17.12 -27.24
N THR A 571 -21.46 -17.09 -27.93
CA THR A 571 -20.13 -17.04 -27.31
C THR A 571 -19.95 -15.77 -26.51
N PHE A 572 -20.43 -14.64 -27.02
CA PHE A 572 -20.33 -13.32 -26.38
C PHE A 572 -21.52 -12.98 -25.45
N THR A 573 -22.51 -13.86 -25.34
CA THR A 573 -23.59 -13.79 -24.35
C THR A 573 -23.34 -14.76 -23.18
N PHE A 574 -22.10 -15.15 -22.98
CA PHE A 574 -21.67 -16.08 -21.94
C PHE A 574 -22.28 -15.70 -20.57
N LYS A 575 -23.00 -16.65 -19.98
CA LYS A 575 -23.47 -16.58 -18.60
C LYS A 575 -22.80 -17.71 -17.84
N PRO A 576 -22.01 -17.44 -16.80
CA PRO A 576 -21.37 -18.49 -16.02
C PRO A 576 -22.44 -19.35 -15.33
N ASN A 577 -22.22 -20.65 -15.32
CA ASN A 577 -23.10 -21.58 -14.62
C ASN A 577 -22.83 -21.51 -13.11
N ASN A 578 -23.81 -21.07 -12.32
CA ASN A 578 -23.65 -20.85 -10.87
C ASN A 578 -23.32 -22.12 -10.09
N GLU A 579 -23.78 -23.29 -10.55
CA GLU A 579 -23.65 -24.57 -9.82
C GLU A 579 -22.22 -25.13 -9.86
N SER A 580 -21.45 -24.89 -10.93
CA SER A 580 -20.09 -25.43 -11.05
C SER A 580 -19.06 -24.72 -10.16
N LEU A 581 -19.38 -23.55 -9.63
CA LEU A 581 -18.46 -22.74 -8.81
C LEU A 581 -18.54 -23.06 -7.31
N GLN A 582 -19.64 -23.66 -6.84
CA GLN A 582 -19.83 -24.01 -5.43
C GLN A 582 -19.18 -25.35 -5.04
N SER A 583 -19.13 -26.32 -5.96
CA SER A 583 -18.71 -27.69 -5.61
C SER A 583 -17.19 -27.94 -5.63
N ASP A 584 -16.39 -27.04 -6.18
CA ASP A 584 -15.06 -27.41 -6.69
C ASP A 584 -13.85 -26.92 -5.88
N ILE A 585 -14.04 -26.23 -4.76
CA ILE A 585 -12.90 -25.81 -3.90
C ILE A 585 -12.31 -27.02 -3.17
N SER A 586 -13.13 -28.03 -2.85
CA SER A 586 -12.68 -29.27 -2.17
C SER A 586 -11.93 -30.25 -3.10
N LEU A 587 -12.20 -30.24 -4.40
CA LEU A 587 -11.56 -31.16 -5.36
C LEU A 587 -10.17 -30.74 -5.81
N LYS A 588 -9.78 -29.46 -5.63
CA LYS A 588 -8.59 -28.86 -6.24
C LYS A 588 -7.33 -28.88 -5.38
N ALA A 589 -7.41 -29.37 -4.17
CA ALA A 589 -6.24 -29.70 -3.36
C ALA A 589 -5.36 -30.83 -3.98
N LYS A 590 -5.83 -31.49 -5.04
CA LYS A 590 -5.15 -32.62 -5.69
C LYS A 590 -4.36 -32.30 -6.95
N ILE A 591 -4.39 -31.07 -7.47
CA ILE A 591 -3.62 -30.73 -8.69
C ILE A 591 -2.33 -30.04 -8.31
N GLY A 592 -1.24 -30.80 -8.36
CA GLY A 592 0.09 -30.40 -7.96
C GLY A 592 0.70 -29.23 -8.72
N GLY A 593 1.40 -28.39 -7.99
CA GLY A 593 2.64 -27.83 -8.41
C GLY A 593 2.67 -26.58 -9.24
N ARG A 594 2.08 -25.49 -8.82
CA ARG A 594 2.62 -24.11 -8.90
C ARG A 594 1.62 -23.19 -8.23
N THR A 595 2.09 -22.41 -7.24
CA THR A 595 1.27 -21.41 -6.55
C THR A 595 0.77 -20.40 -7.57
N PRO A 596 -0.55 -20.22 -7.76
CA PRO A 596 -1.04 -19.12 -8.57
C PRO A 596 -0.64 -17.82 -7.89
N GLN A 597 0.05 -16.96 -8.59
CA GLN A 597 0.35 -15.62 -8.10
C GLN A 597 -0.84 -14.71 -8.39
N ILE A 598 -1.21 -13.87 -7.43
CA ILE A 598 -2.29 -12.90 -7.60
C ILE A 598 -1.91 -11.94 -8.73
N VAL A 599 -2.82 -11.68 -9.66
CA VAL A 599 -2.64 -10.62 -10.64
C VAL A 599 -2.66 -9.31 -9.86
N GLY A 600 -1.48 -8.75 -9.65
CA GLY A 600 -1.30 -7.53 -8.88
C GLY A 600 -1.76 -6.33 -9.66
N TYR A 601 -2.30 -5.39 -8.94
CA TYR A 601 -2.43 -4.02 -9.38
C TYR A 601 -1.07 -3.38 -9.45
N PRO A 602 -0.87 -2.40 -10.32
CA PRO A 602 0.20 -1.46 -10.09
C PRO A 602 -0.14 -0.73 -8.78
N THR A 603 0.56 -1.08 -7.72
CA THR A 603 0.69 -0.22 -6.54
C THR A 603 1.59 0.92 -6.92
#